data_a3fe641741848367058545108aa98835
#
_entry.id   a3fe641741848367058545108aa98835
#
_cell.length_a   1.000
_cell.length_b   1.000
_cell.length_c   1.000
_cell.angle_alpha   90.00
_cell.angle_beta   90.00
_cell.angle_gamma   90.00
#
_symmetry.space_group_name_H-M   'P 1'
#
loop_
_entity.id
_entity.type
_entity.pdbx_description
1 polymer ?
#
loop_
_entity_poly.entity_id
_entity_poly.type
_entity_poly.pdbx_seq_one_letter_code
_entity_poly.pdbx_strand_id
1 'polypeptide(L)'
;MADIFSVMSELELSSDDIQQAETFAQQYLEAKFPTVDFRQGTGVRDLVIRPNAVMIAMLKKYIEIYFESGTLASVTNDTPQEVVDGILSNFFITRSTGSFATVRARLYFLFQNGTPSNVSLPTSAFFSTDNTRLFYPSSPVFAQPLKDGDTPISGNVYLAYDSSEELWYFDTDLSSQSADEDFNDLTEGDLLYFTLFNPYFVKGKILYMSEPAVRQETNLEMVDRSYNSISTRNLINDPSITSRITDVFNFVKYQKVVGMGDPDMWRDYVQVEGIFDNPATEIADKYRIHVGGCVDIYADTPFRTTVVQLTTDSKGVVELTGPIFDIYRSEISGGVKDDDIPLDKEAAISYPNTTVYTNHKPLVPQKDLGLSAKQIVRIDFGLLYPNKTASFVVRKFTGLEDIQSFLEDQQNRVVCADQLCRAFEPILINIEATGYEQSYTADEISLARKAVDDYFNQTPVNGTIYVSELHRLISEAGLGNVKAPMKVTALAVAKDLVMDTQIVTDKYTSASTQRFYLDKLTITPEPK
;
A
#
# COMPACT_ATOMS: atom_id res chain seq x y z
N MET A 1 28.13 32.38 26.40
CA MET A 1 27.59 31.88 27.69
C MET A 1 26.10 32.09 27.63
N ALA A 2 25.31 31.04 27.67
CA ALA A 2 23.85 31.20 27.80
C ALA A 2 23.57 31.91 29.15
N ASP A 3 22.64 32.84 29.13
CA ASP A 3 22.24 33.56 30.35
C ASP A 3 21.54 32.54 31.27
N ILE A 4 21.97 32.47 32.53
CA ILE A 4 21.39 31.55 33.51
C ILE A 4 19.87 31.74 33.62
N PHE A 5 19.37 32.97 33.43
CA PHE A 5 17.94 33.25 33.46
C PHE A 5 17.20 32.68 32.25
N SER A 6 17.82 32.59 31.06
CA SER A 6 17.23 31.94 29.91
C SER A 6 17.12 30.43 30.12
N VAL A 7 18.16 29.80 30.67
CA VAL A 7 18.15 28.36 31.00
C VAL A 7 17.12 28.06 32.10
N MET A 8 16.95 28.92 33.08
CA MET A 8 15.91 28.75 34.11
C MET A 8 14.50 28.85 33.54
N SER A 9 14.27 29.75 32.54
CA SER A 9 12.97 29.87 31.89
C SER A 9 12.70 28.70 30.95
N GLU A 10 13.71 28.20 30.25
CA GLU A 10 13.61 27.00 29.37
C GLU A 10 13.30 25.73 30.18
N LEU A 11 13.80 25.64 31.43
CA LEU A 11 13.56 24.51 32.32
C LEU A 11 12.24 24.62 33.14
N GLU A 12 11.47 25.69 32.96
CA GLU A 12 10.22 25.94 33.69
C GLU A 12 10.35 25.74 35.21
N LEU A 13 11.46 26.23 35.77
CA LEU A 13 11.73 26.13 37.21
C LEU A 13 10.75 26.97 38.02
N SER A 14 10.01 26.31 38.90
CA SER A 14 9.10 26.98 39.82
C SER A 14 9.82 27.45 41.09
N SER A 15 9.22 28.42 41.80
CA SER A 15 9.70 28.84 43.11
C SER A 15 9.68 27.69 44.13
N ASP A 16 8.78 26.75 43.97
CA ASP A 16 8.62 25.59 44.84
C ASP A 16 9.77 24.60 44.69
N ASP A 17 10.28 24.39 43.46
CA ASP A 17 11.43 23.53 43.20
C ASP A 17 12.69 24.05 43.92
N ILE A 18 12.88 25.37 43.85
CA ILE A 18 14.00 26.03 44.51
C ILE A 18 13.84 25.94 46.02
N GLN A 19 12.64 26.15 46.57
CA GLN A 19 12.36 26.08 48.00
C GLN A 19 12.54 24.66 48.55
N GLN A 20 12.16 23.62 47.82
CA GLN A 20 12.41 22.24 48.20
C GLN A 20 13.91 21.94 48.27
N ALA A 21 14.68 22.39 47.27
CA ALA A 21 16.13 22.22 47.26
C ALA A 21 16.82 23.01 48.40
N GLU A 22 16.35 24.22 48.68
CA GLU A 22 16.82 25.05 49.82
C GLU A 22 16.57 24.33 51.14
N THR A 23 15.36 23.83 51.35
CA THR A 23 14.97 23.11 52.57
C THR A 23 15.83 21.86 52.78
N PHE A 24 16.04 21.09 51.71
CA PHE A 24 16.89 19.90 51.74
C PHE A 24 18.34 20.25 52.10
N ALA A 25 18.93 21.25 51.45
CA ALA A 25 20.29 21.68 51.71
C ALA A 25 20.44 22.22 53.14
N GLN A 26 19.46 22.99 53.61
CA GLN A 26 19.44 23.53 54.98
C GLN A 26 19.36 22.41 56.03
N GLN A 27 18.43 21.46 55.88
CA GLN A 27 18.30 20.33 56.81
C GLN A 27 19.56 19.47 56.85
N TYR A 28 20.19 19.22 55.71
CA TYR A 28 21.45 18.48 55.64
C TYR A 28 22.58 19.20 56.41
N LEU A 29 22.71 20.52 56.21
CA LEU A 29 23.75 21.31 56.85
C LEU A 29 23.48 21.51 58.35
N GLU A 30 22.23 21.73 58.80
CA GLU A 30 21.84 21.79 60.19
C GLU A 30 22.17 20.48 60.94
N ALA A 31 21.95 19.34 60.29
CA ALA A 31 22.31 18.04 60.88
C ALA A 31 23.85 17.88 61.06
N LYS A 32 24.63 18.47 60.16
CA LYS A 32 26.10 18.37 60.17
C LYS A 32 26.78 19.45 61.02
N PHE A 33 26.20 20.64 61.05
CA PHE A 33 26.78 21.85 61.70
C PHE A 33 25.74 22.54 62.57
N PRO A 34 25.33 21.96 63.72
CA PRO A 34 24.24 22.46 64.56
C PRO A 34 24.50 23.82 65.22
N THR A 35 25.75 24.29 65.21
CA THR A 35 26.15 25.58 65.80
C THR A 35 26.10 26.76 64.82
N VAL A 36 25.82 26.48 63.51
CA VAL A 36 25.76 27.52 62.46
C VAL A 36 24.35 28.05 62.36
N ASP A 37 24.18 29.35 62.23
CA ASP A 37 22.86 29.95 61.97
C ASP A 37 22.52 29.97 60.53
N PHE A 38 21.46 29.27 60.18
CA PHE A 38 20.93 29.11 58.80
C PHE A 38 19.64 29.90 58.53
N ARG A 39 19.28 30.84 59.43
CA ARG A 39 18.08 31.66 59.26
C ARG A 39 18.19 32.61 58.07
N GLN A 40 17.04 33.00 57.52
CA GLN A 40 16.96 33.97 56.44
C GLN A 40 17.67 35.29 56.79
N GLY A 41 18.49 35.78 55.86
CA GLY A 41 19.33 36.98 56.09
C GLY A 41 20.72 36.66 56.59
N THR A 42 21.08 35.42 56.86
CA THR A 42 22.45 35.04 57.20
C THR A 42 23.31 34.85 55.96
N GLY A 43 24.59 35.22 56.00
CA GLY A 43 25.50 35.09 54.87
C GLY A 43 25.67 33.64 54.43
N VAL A 44 25.52 32.65 55.29
CA VAL A 44 25.60 31.23 54.93
C VAL A 44 24.39 30.80 54.10
N ARG A 45 23.20 31.23 54.51
CA ARG A 45 22.00 30.91 53.76
C ARG A 45 21.96 31.61 52.39
N ASP A 46 22.17 32.90 52.36
CA ASP A 46 21.96 33.73 51.18
C ASP A 46 23.10 33.59 50.14
N LEU A 47 24.36 33.36 50.63
CA LEU A 47 25.51 33.25 49.73
C LEU A 47 25.94 31.81 49.42
N VAL A 48 25.59 30.83 50.25
CA VAL A 48 26.01 29.44 50.08
C VAL A 48 24.84 28.56 49.75
N ILE A 49 23.78 28.55 50.59
CA ILE A 49 22.68 27.57 50.39
C ILE A 49 21.84 27.93 49.16
N ARG A 50 21.42 29.17 49.05
CA ARG A 50 20.50 29.60 47.99
C ARG A 50 21.03 29.44 46.58
N PRO A 51 22.28 29.83 46.25
CA PRO A 51 22.83 29.58 44.91
C PRO A 51 22.98 28.08 44.58
N ASN A 52 23.40 27.28 45.58
CA ASN A 52 23.51 25.83 45.41
C ASN A 52 22.14 25.17 45.30
N ALA A 53 21.11 25.64 45.99
CA ALA A 53 19.75 25.15 45.87
C ALA A 53 19.18 25.39 44.47
N VAL A 54 19.45 26.56 43.88
CA VAL A 54 19.08 26.82 42.46
C VAL A 54 19.75 25.83 41.53
N MET A 55 21.06 25.56 41.71
CA MET A 55 21.76 24.57 40.88
C MET A 55 21.21 23.15 41.06
N ILE A 56 20.87 22.76 42.30
CA ILE A 56 20.28 21.45 42.61
C ILE A 56 18.89 21.34 41.96
N ALA A 57 18.06 22.39 42.08
CA ALA A 57 16.74 22.41 41.44
C ALA A 57 16.83 22.29 39.92
N MET A 58 17.77 23.03 39.30
CA MET A 58 18.04 22.90 37.84
C MET A 58 18.47 21.49 37.45
N LEU A 59 19.41 20.91 38.19
CA LEU A 59 19.86 19.54 37.92
C LEU A 59 18.74 18.51 38.09
N LYS A 60 17.94 18.64 39.15
CA LYS A 60 16.78 17.77 39.39
C LYS A 60 15.80 17.86 38.22
N LYS A 61 15.43 19.07 37.83
CA LYS A 61 14.50 19.30 36.72
C LYS A 61 15.05 18.79 35.39
N TYR A 62 16.34 19.01 35.13
CA TYR A 62 17.01 18.49 33.95
C TYR A 62 17.01 16.94 33.90
N ILE A 63 17.25 16.30 35.05
CA ILE A 63 17.19 14.86 35.18
C ILE A 63 15.76 14.35 34.97
N GLU A 64 14.74 15.01 35.52
CA GLU A 64 13.33 14.68 35.32
C GLU A 64 12.97 14.74 33.82
N ILE A 65 13.29 15.85 33.14
CA ILE A 65 13.07 16.00 31.70
C ILE A 65 13.82 14.94 30.89
N TYR A 66 15.07 14.64 31.29
CA TYR A 66 15.86 13.61 30.62
C TYR A 66 15.24 12.21 30.75
N PHE A 67 14.75 11.85 31.95
CA PHE A 67 14.07 10.57 32.15
C PHE A 67 12.71 10.53 31.47
N GLU A 68 11.94 11.61 31.50
CA GLU A 68 10.67 11.69 30.80
C GLU A 68 10.87 11.60 29.30
N SER A 69 11.80 12.34 28.72
CA SER A 69 12.12 12.31 27.29
C SER A 69 12.73 10.97 26.83
N GLY A 70 13.30 10.20 27.76
CA GLY A 70 13.87 8.88 27.49
C GLY A 70 12.86 7.72 27.51
N THR A 71 11.57 7.98 27.77
CA THR A 71 10.54 6.94 27.83
C THR A 71 9.64 6.98 26.59
N LEU A 72 9.29 5.80 26.06
CA LEU A 72 8.35 5.69 24.93
C LEU A 72 6.95 6.23 25.28
N ALA A 73 6.58 6.24 26.55
CA ALA A 73 5.27 6.71 27.01
C ALA A 73 5.10 8.24 26.90
N SER A 74 6.19 8.99 26.85
CA SER A 74 6.18 10.46 26.75
C SER A 74 6.32 10.96 25.30
N VAL A 75 6.52 10.06 24.34
CA VAL A 75 6.67 10.43 22.93
C VAL A 75 5.36 10.97 22.37
N THR A 76 5.46 12.11 21.70
CA THR A 76 4.40 12.76 20.92
C THR A 76 4.87 12.97 19.49
N ASN A 77 3.99 13.37 18.60
CA ASN A 77 4.39 13.71 17.22
C ASN A 77 5.29 14.97 17.17
N ASP A 78 5.27 15.83 18.21
CA ASP A 78 6.12 17.02 18.32
C ASP A 78 7.51 16.69 18.89
N THR A 79 7.71 15.48 19.41
CA THR A 79 9.04 15.03 19.86
C THR A 79 10.00 14.99 18.68
N PRO A 80 11.24 15.51 18.80
CA PRO A 80 12.21 15.43 17.70
C PRO A 80 12.43 13.97 17.25
N GLN A 81 12.37 13.73 15.96
CA GLN A 81 12.47 12.37 15.37
C GLN A 81 13.77 11.66 15.80
N GLU A 82 14.88 12.41 15.88
CA GLU A 82 16.19 11.90 16.28
C GLU A 82 16.19 11.29 17.69
N VAL A 83 15.37 11.86 18.59
CA VAL A 83 15.24 11.35 19.97
C VAL A 83 14.49 10.03 19.97
N VAL A 84 13.38 9.95 19.25
CA VAL A 84 12.56 8.74 19.15
C VAL A 84 13.35 7.62 18.46
N ASP A 85 14.01 7.93 17.35
CA ASP A 85 14.86 7.01 16.60
C ASP A 85 16.02 6.51 17.47
N GLY A 86 16.63 7.41 18.28
CA GLY A 86 17.67 7.08 19.25
C GLY A 86 17.21 6.10 20.31
N ILE A 87 16.02 6.31 20.89
CA ILE A 87 15.44 5.40 21.91
C ILE A 87 15.17 4.03 21.29
N LEU A 88 14.53 4.00 20.12
CA LEU A 88 14.11 2.75 19.48
C LEU A 88 15.25 1.99 18.80
N SER A 89 16.35 2.67 18.45
CA SER A 89 17.57 2.04 17.96
C SER A 89 18.19 1.06 18.96
N ASN A 90 18.00 1.28 20.26
CA ASN A 90 18.43 0.34 21.31
C ASN A 90 17.69 -1.01 21.21
N PHE A 91 16.55 -1.05 20.55
CA PHE A 91 15.75 -2.24 20.32
C PHE A 91 15.90 -2.75 18.87
N PHE A 92 16.80 -2.17 18.08
CA PHE A 92 17.01 -2.45 16.65
C PHE A 92 15.77 -2.16 15.78
N ILE A 93 14.97 -1.19 16.18
CA ILE A 93 13.80 -0.73 15.43
C ILE A 93 14.20 0.54 14.70
N THR A 94 13.98 0.57 13.40
CA THR A 94 14.23 1.70 12.52
C THR A 94 12.93 2.28 11.99
N ARG A 95 12.90 3.59 11.79
CA ARG A 95 11.74 4.28 11.21
C ARG A 95 11.55 3.87 9.75
N SER A 96 10.29 3.67 9.37
CA SER A 96 9.93 3.51 7.97
C SER A 96 10.06 4.84 7.22
N THR A 97 10.85 4.85 6.16
CA THR A 97 11.12 6.07 5.36
C THR A 97 10.03 6.39 4.34
N GLY A 98 9.03 5.51 4.22
CA GLY A 98 8.04 5.62 3.17
C GLY A 98 8.55 5.16 1.79
N SER A 99 7.70 5.24 0.78
CA SER A 99 8.01 4.91 -0.61
C SER A 99 7.45 5.96 -1.56
N PHE A 100 8.12 6.15 -2.70
CA PHE A 100 7.68 7.08 -3.72
C PHE A 100 6.56 6.47 -4.57
N ALA A 101 5.63 7.31 -5.05
CA ALA A 101 4.68 6.88 -6.07
C ALA A 101 5.39 6.64 -7.39
N THR A 102 5.01 5.58 -8.09
CA THR A 102 5.47 5.32 -9.46
C THR A 102 4.27 5.28 -10.39
N VAL A 103 4.31 6.10 -11.45
CA VAL A 103 3.26 6.17 -12.44
C VAL A 103 3.78 5.79 -13.81
N ARG A 104 2.99 5.06 -14.58
CA ARG A 104 3.24 4.84 -16.02
C ARG A 104 2.63 5.99 -16.78
N ALA A 105 3.47 6.73 -17.50
CA ALA A 105 3.06 7.89 -18.26
C ALA A 105 3.37 7.73 -19.75
N ARG A 106 2.48 8.24 -20.57
CA ARG A 106 2.66 8.36 -22.02
C ARG A 106 3.03 9.78 -22.37
N LEU A 107 4.18 9.96 -22.99
CA LEU A 107 4.72 11.26 -23.39
C LEU A 107 4.57 11.43 -24.88
N TYR A 108 3.91 12.52 -25.30
CA TYR A 108 3.59 12.83 -26.69
C TYR A 108 4.52 13.88 -27.26
N PHE A 109 4.95 13.67 -28.51
CA PHE A 109 5.91 14.50 -29.22
C PHE A 109 5.42 14.84 -30.63
N LEU A 110 5.63 16.10 -31.03
CA LEU A 110 5.36 16.57 -32.37
C LEU A 110 6.69 16.89 -33.07
N PHE A 111 7.00 16.14 -34.12
CA PHE A 111 8.21 16.38 -34.89
C PHE A 111 7.92 17.21 -36.15
N GLN A 112 8.76 18.20 -36.42
CA GLN A 112 8.68 18.98 -37.62
C GLN A 112 8.85 18.06 -38.84
N ASN A 113 7.99 18.22 -39.84
CA ASN A 113 7.92 17.39 -41.06
C ASN A 113 7.46 15.93 -40.86
N GLY A 114 6.84 15.57 -39.73
CA GLY A 114 6.29 14.24 -39.52
C GLY A 114 7.30 13.10 -39.33
N THR A 115 8.60 13.38 -39.42
CA THR A 115 9.65 12.37 -39.30
C THR A 115 10.16 12.34 -37.86
N PRO A 116 10.00 11.21 -37.12
CA PRO A 116 10.44 11.12 -35.74
C PRO A 116 11.96 11.12 -35.65
N SER A 117 12.47 11.77 -34.61
CA SER A 117 13.88 11.75 -34.24
C SER A 117 14.07 11.15 -32.84
N ASN A 118 15.31 10.78 -32.51
CA ASN A 118 15.62 10.23 -31.20
C ASN A 118 15.27 11.24 -30.09
N VAL A 119 14.65 10.77 -29.03
CA VAL A 119 14.32 11.54 -27.84
C VAL A 119 15.13 10.99 -26.66
N SER A 120 15.90 11.86 -26.02
CA SER A 120 16.61 11.53 -24.77
C SER A 120 15.91 12.24 -23.62
N LEU A 121 15.49 11.45 -22.62
CA LEU A 121 14.87 11.92 -21.40
C LEU A 121 15.83 11.66 -20.24
N PRO A 122 16.53 12.69 -19.72
CA PRO A 122 17.41 12.53 -18.59
C PRO A 122 16.61 12.41 -17.29
N THR A 123 17.18 11.81 -16.24
CA THR A 123 16.56 11.73 -14.91
C THR A 123 16.35 13.07 -14.23
N SER A 124 17.01 14.14 -14.73
CA SER A 124 16.79 15.52 -14.25
C SER A 124 15.57 16.20 -14.88
N ALA A 125 14.93 15.59 -15.89
CA ALA A 125 13.68 16.07 -16.43
C ALA A 125 12.57 15.91 -15.40
N PHE A 126 11.65 16.86 -15.35
CA PHE A 126 10.53 16.78 -14.42
C PHE A 126 9.21 17.15 -15.08
N PHE A 127 8.16 16.54 -14.58
CA PHE A 127 6.79 16.69 -15.03
C PHE A 127 5.94 17.11 -13.84
N SER A 128 4.88 17.87 -14.10
CA SER A 128 3.94 18.28 -13.06
C SER A 128 2.53 18.26 -13.58
N THR A 129 1.57 17.91 -12.73
CA THR A 129 0.14 17.98 -13.03
C THR A 129 -0.44 19.34 -12.70
N ASP A 130 0.09 20.02 -11.68
CA ASP A 130 -0.46 21.25 -11.08
C ASP A 130 0.61 22.25 -10.62
N ASN A 131 1.85 22.09 -11.04
CA ASN A 131 3.04 22.82 -10.58
C ASN A 131 3.45 22.57 -9.11
N THR A 132 2.78 21.69 -8.40
CA THR A 132 3.10 21.35 -7.02
C THR A 132 3.65 19.94 -6.89
N ARG A 133 3.07 19.00 -7.62
CA ARG A 133 3.46 17.58 -7.63
C ARG A 133 4.43 17.32 -8.78
N LEU A 134 5.67 17.00 -8.46
CA LEU A 134 6.73 16.78 -9.44
C LEU A 134 7.04 15.27 -9.56
N PHE A 135 7.18 14.84 -10.81
CA PHE A 135 7.56 13.48 -11.19
C PHE A 135 8.84 13.51 -12.01
N TYR A 136 9.70 12.54 -11.76
CA TYR A 136 10.99 12.36 -12.44
C TYR A 136 11.06 10.99 -13.09
N PRO A 137 11.71 10.84 -14.25
CA PRO A 137 11.97 9.53 -14.82
C PRO A 137 12.76 8.66 -13.85
N SER A 138 12.29 7.45 -13.59
CA SER A 138 12.95 6.49 -12.70
C SER A 138 14.33 6.07 -13.22
N SER A 139 14.54 6.16 -14.54
CA SER A 139 15.81 5.91 -15.22
C SER A 139 15.93 6.80 -16.46
N PRO A 140 17.15 7.08 -16.94
CA PRO A 140 17.31 7.81 -18.20
C PRO A 140 16.72 6.99 -19.34
N VAL A 141 15.85 7.63 -20.15
CA VAL A 141 15.19 6.95 -21.28
C VAL A 141 15.73 7.50 -22.59
N PHE A 142 16.04 6.60 -23.49
CA PHE A 142 16.41 6.91 -24.86
C PHE A 142 15.43 6.25 -25.81
N ALA A 143 14.49 7.04 -26.33
CA ALA A 143 13.49 6.57 -27.28
C ALA A 143 13.94 6.86 -28.72
N GLN A 144 13.86 5.84 -29.58
CA GLN A 144 14.24 5.93 -30.99
C GLN A 144 13.08 5.52 -31.89
N PRO A 145 12.98 6.10 -33.12
CA PRO A 145 11.99 5.65 -34.07
C PRO A 145 12.30 4.22 -34.55
N LEU A 146 11.29 3.39 -34.63
CA LEU A 146 11.40 2.08 -35.26
C LEU A 146 11.37 2.29 -36.78
N LYS A 147 12.38 1.81 -37.51
CA LYS A 147 12.41 1.87 -38.96
C LYS A 147 11.55 0.75 -39.53
N ASP A 148 10.89 1.05 -40.65
CA ASP A 148 10.10 0.03 -41.37
C ASP A 148 10.95 -1.19 -41.71
N GLY A 149 10.52 -2.36 -41.20
CA GLY A 149 11.21 -3.64 -41.39
C GLY A 149 12.19 -4.04 -40.29
N ASP A 150 12.46 -3.16 -39.30
CA ASP A 150 13.28 -3.54 -38.15
C ASP A 150 12.46 -4.29 -37.10
N THR A 151 13.05 -5.31 -36.50
CA THR A 151 12.46 -5.99 -35.34
C THR A 151 12.84 -5.25 -34.05
N PRO A 152 11.87 -4.98 -33.14
CA PRO A 152 12.17 -4.34 -31.88
C PRO A 152 13.14 -5.18 -31.03
N ILE A 153 14.17 -4.55 -30.49
CA ILE A 153 15.12 -5.19 -29.59
C ILE A 153 14.58 -5.05 -28.15
N SER A 154 14.49 -6.16 -27.45
CA SER A 154 14.05 -6.18 -26.05
C SER A 154 14.94 -5.26 -25.19
N GLY A 155 14.30 -4.41 -24.37
CA GLY A 155 14.97 -3.44 -23.51
C GLY A 155 15.16 -2.04 -24.12
N ASN A 156 14.88 -1.84 -25.41
CA ASN A 156 14.88 -0.53 -26.04
C ASN A 156 13.48 0.10 -26.03
N VAL A 157 13.43 1.43 -25.89
CA VAL A 157 12.19 2.19 -25.99
C VAL A 157 12.05 2.73 -27.41
N TYR A 158 10.88 2.50 -28.00
CA TYR A 158 10.58 2.93 -29.36
C TYR A 158 9.46 3.96 -29.39
N LEU A 159 9.55 4.91 -30.33
CA LEU A 159 8.48 5.86 -30.62
C LEU A 159 7.39 5.18 -31.42
N ALA A 160 6.17 5.21 -30.94
CA ALA A 160 4.97 4.76 -31.65
C ALA A 160 4.14 5.97 -32.10
N TYR A 161 3.33 5.82 -33.13
CA TYR A 161 2.46 6.86 -33.65
C TYR A 161 1.02 6.63 -33.22
N ASP A 162 0.43 7.63 -32.58
CA ASP A 162 -0.98 7.62 -32.24
C ASP A 162 -1.78 8.34 -33.32
N SER A 163 -2.58 7.58 -34.08
CA SER A 163 -3.37 8.12 -35.18
C SER A 163 -4.55 8.98 -34.73
N SER A 164 -5.00 8.84 -33.49
CA SER A 164 -6.12 9.61 -32.94
C SER A 164 -5.69 11.00 -32.51
N GLU A 165 -4.48 11.13 -32.00
CA GLU A 165 -3.89 12.39 -31.54
C GLU A 165 -2.97 13.03 -32.59
N GLU A 166 -2.62 12.29 -33.63
CA GLU A 166 -1.65 12.68 -34.68
C GLU A 166 -0.25 12.99 -34.13
N LEU A 167 0.15 12.33 -33.02
CA LEU A 167 1.38 12.54 -32.30
C LEU A 167 2.19 11.25 -32.16
N TRP A 168 3.51 11.40 -32.03
CA TRP A 168 4.40 10.32 -31.66
C TRP A 168 4.47 10.20 -30.14
N TYR A 169 4.56 9.00 -29.59
CA TYR A 169 4.63 8.78 -28.15
C TYR A 169 5.57 7.64 -27.76
N PHE A 170 5.96 7.63 -26.52
CA PHE A 170 6.49 6.47 -25.83
C PHE A 170 6.03 6.46 -24.38
N ASP A 171 6.02 5.27 -23.78
CA ASP A 171 5.59 5.08 -22.42
C ASP A 171 6.81 4.91 -21.50
N THR A 172 6.82 5.58 -20.35
CA THR A 172 7.91 5.54 -19.37
C THR A 172 7.37 5.54 -17.94
N ASP A 173 8.18 5.02 -17.00
CA ASP A 173 7.86 5.08 -15.58
C ASP A 173 8.45 6.36 -14.98
N LEU A 174 7.62 7.06 -14.21
CA LEU A 174 7.98 8.28 -13.51
C LEU A 174 7.76 8.06 -12.01
N SER A 175 8.73 8.49 -11.19
CA SER A 175 8.63 8.46 -9.73
C SER A 175 8.35 9.84 -9.16
N SER A 176 7.56 9.90 -8.10
CA SER A 176 7.27 11.15 -7.38
C SER A 176 8.53 11.74 -6.74
N GLN A 177 8.49 13.05 -6.47
CA GLN A 177 9.58 13.77 -5.80
C GLN A 177 9.71 13.40 -4.32
N SER A 178 8.61 13.11 -3.67
CA SER A 178 8.55 12.78 -2.24
C SER A 178 7.66 11.57 -1.99
N ALA A 179 7.90 10.92 -0.86
CA ALA A 179 7.06 9.87 -0.34
C ALA A 179 5.89 10.49 0.42
N ASP A 180 4.90 10.97 -0.30
CA ASP A 180 3.73 11.66 0.22
C ASP A 180 2.47 11.08 -0.40
N GLU A 181 1.47 10.82 0.43
CA GLU A 181 0.19 10.24 -0.02
C GLU A 181 -0.58 11.17 -0.98
N ASP A 182 -0.27 12.47 -1.00
CA ASP A 182 -0.85 13.43 -1.95
C ASP A 182 -0.58 13.06 -3.42
N PHE A 183 0.48 12.27 -3.68
CA PHE A 183 0.77 11.75 -5.01
C PHE A 183 -0.13 10.59 -5.42
N ASN A 184 -0.91 10.02 -4.51
CA ASN A 184 -1.83 8.92 -4.81
C ASN A 184 -3.15 9.39 -5.42
N ASP A 185 -3.40 10.69 -5.40
CA ASP A 185 -4.66 11.30 -5.89
C ASP A 185 -4.75 11.37 -7.42
N LEU A 186 -3.73 10.88 -8.12
CA LEU A 186 -3.67 10.92 -9.56
C LEU A 186 -4.46 9.78 -10.17
N THR A 187 -5.29 10.13 -11.16
CA THR A 187 -6.10 9.19 -11.91
C THR A 187 -5.55 8.99 -13.32
N GLU A 188 -5.99 7.91 -13.94
CA GLU A 188 -5.71 7.65 -15.35
C GLU A 188 -6.22 8.80 -16.22
N GLY A 189 -5.34 9.35 -17.03
CA GLY A 189 -5.66 10.45 -17.95
C GLY A 189 -5.24 11.82 -17.49
N ASP A 190 -4.72 12.00 -16.28
CA ASP A 190 -4.15 13.28 -15.84
C ASP A 190 -3.02 13.72 -16.76
N LEU A 191 -3.03 15.02 -17.12
CA LEU A 191 -2.03 15.58 -18.02
C LEU A 191 -0.78 15.98 -17.24
N LEU A 192 0.36 15.60 -17.77
CA LEU A 192 1.66 16.00 -17.26
C LEU A 192 2.24 17.12 -18.11
N TYR A 193 2.77 18.14 -17.47
CA TYR A 193 3.43 19.26 -18.13
C TYR A 193 4.93 19.17 -17.92
N PHE A 194 5.68 19.09 -19.03
CA PHE A 194 7.12 19.09 -18.97
C PHE A 194 7.63 20.51 -18.75
N THR A 195 8.31 20.74 -17.65
CA THR A 195 8.78 22.07 -17.25
C THR A 195 10.17 22.44 -17.78
N LEU A 196 10.96 21.44 -18.19
CA LEU A 196 12.20 21.67 -18.94
C LEU A 196 11.89 21.84 -20.43
N PHE A 197 12.63 22.75 -21.05
CA PHE A 197 12.47 23.03 -22.49
C PHE A 197 12.84 21.77 -23.32
N ASN A 198 11.84 21.21 -23.98
CA ASN A 198 12.00 20.23 -25.06
C ASN A 198 11.12 20.67 -26.24
N PRO A 199 11.71 21.04 -27.39
CA PRO A 199 10.95 21.64 -28.50
C PRO A 199 9.94 20.66 -29.15
N TYR A 200 10.08 19.39 -28.93
CA TYR A 200 9.21 18.36 -29.51
C TYR A 200 8.12 17.88 -28.56
N PHE A 201 8.24 18.11 -27.26
CA PHE A 201 7.26 17.67 -26.29
C PHE A 201 5.96 18.48 -26.38
N VAL A 202 4.82 17.81 -26.44
CA VAL A 202 3.49 18.44 -26.51
C VAL A 202 2.74 18.27 -25.20
N LYS A 203 2.56 17.03 -24.75
CA LYS A 203 1.81 16.68 -23.54
C LYS A 203 2.26 15.34 -22.99
N GLY A 204 1.96 15.10 -21.74
CA GLY A 204 2.02 13.78 -21.13
C GLY A 204 0.65 13.37 -20.62
N LYS A 205 0.43 12.08 -20.50
CA LYS A 205 -0.79 11.51 -19.96
C LYS A 205 -0.41 10.38 -19.01
N ILE A 206 -0.99 10.36 -17.82
CA ILE A 206 -0.85 9.24 -16.90
C ILE A 206 -1.75 8.10 -17.40
N LEU A 207 -1.17 6.93 -17.59
CA LEU A 207 -1.91 5.74 -17.99
C LEU A 207 -2.46 5.03 -16.75
N TYR A 208 -1.61 4.82 -15.76
CA TYR A 208 -1.98 4.22 -14.47
C TYR A 208 -0.88 4.45 -13.43
N MET A 209 -1.26 4.36 -12.18
CA MET A 209 -0.31 4.32 -11.06
C MET A 209 0.18 2.89 -10.88
N SER A 210 1.49 2.70 -10.97
CA SER A 210 2.12 1.39 -10.77
C SER A 210 2.28 1.06 -9.30
N GLU A 211 2.75 2.03 -8.52
CA GLU A 211 3.01 1.89 -7.09
C GLU A 211 2.56 3.16 -6.38
N PRO A 212 1.71 3.07 -5.35
CA PRO A 212 1.31 4.23 -4.57
C PRO A 212 2.44 4.70 -3.67
N ALA A 213 2.47 6.00 -3.36
CA ALA A 213 3.33 6.53 -2.33
C ALA A 213 2.85 6.10 -0.95
N VAL A 214 3.82 5.85 -0.07
CA VAL A 214 3.55 5.65 1.35
C VAL A 214 4.35 6.71 2.09
N ARG A 215 3.69 7.47 2.97
CA ARG A 215 4.36 8.51 3.75
C ARG A 215 5.33 7.93 4.78
N GLN A 216 6.26 8.76 5.22
CA GLN A 216 7.13 8.42 6.34
C GLN A 216 6.30 8.20 7.62
N GLU A 217 6.67 7.21 8.39
CA GLU A 217 6.06 6.86 9.66
C GLU A 217 6.18 7.99 10.69
N THR A 218 5.08 8.33 11.34
CA THR A 218 5.07 9.31 12.44
C THR A 218 5.70 8.73 13.71
N ASN A 219 5.99 9.60 14.68
CA ASN A 219 6.55 9.16 15.96
C ASN A 219 5.62 8.19 16.70
N LEU A 220 4.33 8.50 16.76
CA LEU A 220 3.35 7.66 17.45
C LEU A 220 3.17 6.31 16.77
N GLU A 221 3.09 6.28 15.43
CA GLU A 221 3.00 5.04 14.67
C GLU A 221 4.23 4.14 14.91
N MET A 222 5.43 4.74 14.91
CA MET A 222 6.66 4.02 15.21
C MET A 222 6.67 3.44 16.64
N VAL A 223 6.19 4.21 17.63
CA VAL A 223 6.07 3.75 19.02
C VAL A 223 5.05 2.62 19.14
N ASP A 224 3.87 2.74 18.54
CA ASP A 224 2.83 1.71 18.56
C ASP A 224 3.33 0.40 17.93
N ARG A 225 4.00 0.50 16.78
CA ARG A 225 4.65 -0.63 16.14
C ARG A 225 5.73 -1.26 17.04
N SER A 226 6.49 -0.44 17.75
CA SER A 226 7.57 -0.91 18.62
C SER A 226 7.08 -1.69 19.83
N TYR A 227 5.96 -1.32 20.43
CA TYR A 227 5.37 -2.08 21.55
C TYR A 227 5.08 -3.52 21.15
N ASN A 228 4.56 -3.72 19.95
CA ASN A 228 4.28 -5.06 19.42
C ASN A 228 5.58 -5.81 19.07
N SER A 229 6.56 -5.14 18.49
CA SER A 229 7.83 -5.72 18.06
C SER A 229 8.76 -6.13 19.21
N ILE A 230 8.80 -5.37 20.29
CA ILE A 230 9.64 -5.69 21.46
C ILE A 230 9.13 -6.92 22.21
N SER A 231 7.82 -7.11 22.26
CA SER A 231 7.21 -8.20 23.00
C SER A 231 7.35 -9.57 22.33
N THR A 232 7.53 -9.63 21.00
CA THR A 232 7.46 -10.90 20.25
C THR A 232 8.37 -10.93 19.04
N ARG A 233 9.53 -11.58 19.16
CA ARG A 233 10.51 -11.69 18.04
C ARG A 233 10.42 -12.99 17.25
N ASN A 234 9.57 -13.93 17.62
CA ASN A 234 9.51 -15.27 17.02
C ASN A 234 8.27 -15.42 16.11
N LEU A 235 8.43 -15.98 14.91
CA LEU A 235 7.33 -16.26 13.98
C LEU A 235 6.55 -17.55 14.37
N ILE A 236 6.12 -17.67 15.63
CA ILE A 236 5.52 -18.91 16.17
C ILE A 236 4.02 -18.76 16.38
N ASN A 237 3.55 -17.59 16.82
CA ASN A 237 2.14 -17.34 17.08
C ASN A 237 1.64 -16.13 16.29
N ASP A 238 0.34 -15.95 16.19
CA ASP A 238 -0.30 -14.88 15.42
C ASP A 238 0.24 -13.48 15.80
N PRO A 239 0.28 -13.06 17.07
CA PRO A 239 0.80 -11.74 17.41
C PRO A 239 2.26 -11.53 16.99
N SER A 240 3.11 -12.56 17.07
CA SER A 240 4.51 -12.45 16.72
C SER A 240 4.73 -12.40 15.20
N ILE A 241 3.98 -13.18 14.44
CA ILE A 241 4.01 -13.15 12.97
C ILE A 241 3.54 -11.77 12.49
N THR A 242 2.38 -11.31 12.99
CA THR A 242 1.81 -10.01 12.65
C THR A 242 2.75 -8.86 12.96
N SER A 243 3.29 -8.83 14.18
CA SER A 243 4.25 -7.81 14.59
C SER A 243 5.50 -7.80 13.72
N ARG A 244 6.07 -8.98 13.46
CA ARG A 244 7.31 -9.09 12.70
C ARG A 244 7.15 -8.68 11.24
N ILE A 245 6.04 -9.03 10.60
CA ILE A 245 5.74 -8.61 9.23
C ILE A 245 5.52 -7.10 9.16
N THR A 246 4.72 -6.53 10.09
CA THR A 246 4.50 -5.08 10.15
C THR A 246 5.79 -4.30 10.42
N ASP A 247 6.71 -4.86 11.22
CA ASP A 247 7.99 -4.24 11.52
C ASP A 247 8.93 -4.18 10.29
N VAL A 248 8.88 -5.19 9.44
CA VAL A 248 9.74 -5.28 8.25
C VAL A 248 9.09 -4.65 7.02
N PHE A 249 7.77 -4.79 6.86
CA PHE A 249 7.02 -4.36 5.68
C PHE A 249 5.98 -3.28 6.04
N ASN A 250 6.37 -2.04 5.91
CA ASN A 250 5.56 -0.87 6.24
C ASN A 250 4.30 -0.67 5.37
N PHE A 251 4.27 -1.30 4.19
CA PHE A 251 3.13 -1.22 3.29
C PHE A 251 1.96 -2.13 3.69
N VAL A 252 2.16 -3.03 4.65
CA VAL A 252 1.14 -3.97 5.10
C VAL A 252 0.30 -3.32 6.19
N LYS A 253 -0.96 -2.98 5.87
CA LYS A 253 -1.89 -2.31 6.83
C LYS A 253 -2.65 -3.30 7.71
N TYR A 254 -3.11 -4.41 7.13
CA TYR A 254 -3.88 -5.44 7.83
C TYR A 254 -3.30 -6.81 7.57
N GLN A 255 -3.38 -7.65 8.56
CA GLN A 255 -2.91 -9.03 8.47
C GLN A 255 -3.89 -9.94 9.21
N LYS A 256 -3.92 -11.19 8.75
CA LYS A 256 -4.58 -12.29 9.46
C LYS A 256 -3.73 -13.54 9.32
N VAL A 257 -3.35 -14.11 10.43
CA VAL A 257 -2.65 -15.40 10.46
C VAL A 257 -3.66 -16.50 10.70
N VAL A 258 -3.63 -17.50 9.84
CA VAL A 258 -4.54 -18.65 9.86
C VAL A 258 -3.69 -19.90 10.04
N GLY A 259 -3.92 -20.60 11.12
CA GLY A 259 -3.17 -21.80 11.49
C GLY A 259 -4.08 -23.00 11.75
N MET A 260 -3.50 -24.07 12.30
CA MET A 260 -4.22 -25.28 12.63
C MET A 260 -5.42 -25.00 13.55
N GLY A 261 -6.59 -25.47 13.16
CA GLY A 261 -7.84 -25.32 13.92
C GLY A 261 -8.62 -24.04 13.60
N ASP A 262 -8.08 -23.11 12.81
CA ASP A 262 -8.83 -21.98 12.31
C ASP A 262 -9.79 -22.45 11.20
N PRO A 263 -11.08 -22.04 11.22
CA PRO A 263 -12.05 -22.40 10.18
C PRO A 263 -11.67 -21.90 8.78
N ASP A 264 -10.78 -20.89 8.68
CA ASP A 264 -10.27 -20.37 7.42
C ASP A 264 -9.01 -21.11 6.92
N MET A 265 -8.46 -22.07 7.69
CA MET A 265 -7.38 -22.92 7.24
C MET A 265 -7.91 -24.03 6.31
N TRP A 266 -7.43 -24.01 5.06
CA TRP A 266 -7.91 -24.94 4.02
C TRP A 266 -6.82 -25.87 3.51
N ARG A 267 -5.54 -25.50 3.61
CA ARG A 267 -4.41 -26.29 3.08
C ARG A 267 -4.14 -27.57 3.85
N ASP A 268 -4.45 -27.61 5.13
CA ASP A 268 -4.17 -28.75 6.02
C ASP A 268 -5.34 -29.72 6.18
N TYR A 269 -6.43 -29.52 5.44
CA TYR A 269 -7.54 -30.46 5.43
C TYR A 269 -7.19 -31.77 4.72
N VAL A 270 -7.33 -32.87 5.43
CA VAL A 270 -7.37 -34.19 4.85
C VAL A 270 -8.80 -34.75 4.97
N GLN A 271 -9.37 -35.10 3.83
CA GLN A 271 -10.63 -35.82 3.79
C GLN A 271 -10.32 -37.30 4.08
N VAL A 272 -10.79 -37.81 5.21
CA VAL A 272 -10.63 -39.21 5.54
C VAL A 272 -11.69 -40.00 4.77
N GLU A 273 -11.31 -40.53 3.62
CA GLU A 273 -12.15 -41.45 2.85
C GLU A 273 -12.17 -42.80 3.56
N GLY A 274 -13.33 -43.40 3.66
CA GLY A 274 -13.47 -44.80 3.98
C GLY A 274 -13.87 -45.19 5.41
N ILE A 275 -14.06 -44.26 6.33
CA ILE A 275 -14.58 -44.60 7.68
C ILE A 275 -16.12 -44.49 7.73
N PHE A 276 -16.74 -43.75 6.83
CA PHE A 276 -18.19 -43.54 6.80
C PHE A 276 -18.72 -43.55 5.35
N ASP A 277 -19.21 -44.69 4.93
CA ASP A 277 -19.74 -44.97 3.58
C ASP A 277 -21.13 -44.34 3.30
N ASN A 278 -21.44 -43.17 3.78
CA ASN A 278 -22.71 -42.55 3.46
C ASN A 278 -22.57 -41.15 2.88
N PRO A 279 -22.48 -41.03 1.53
CA PRO A 279 -22.29 -39.74 0.85
C PRO A 279 -23.52 -38.82 0.86
N ALA A 280 -24.64 -39.26 1.45
CA ALA A 280 -25.91 -38.53 1.41
C ALA A 280 -26.22 -37.68 2.64
N THR A 281 -25.35 -37.62 3.61
CA THR A 281 -25.58 -36.84 4.82
C THR A 281 -24.53 -35.73 4.98
N GLU A 282 -24.96 -34.58 5.49
CA GLU A 282 -24.11 -33.43 5.91
C GLU A 282 -22.96 -33.79 6.88
N ILE A 283 -22.80 -35.09 7.15
CA ILE A 283 -21.79 -35.70 8.00
C ILE A 283 -20.40 -35.63 7.35
N ALA A 284 -20.29 -35.54 6.02
CA ALA A 284 -19.01 -35.44 5.30
C ALA A 284 -18.19 -34.22 5.75
N ASP A 285 -18.83 -33.10 6.07
CA ASP A 285 -18.16 -31.93 6.56
C ASP A 285 -17.69 -31.98 8.02
N LYS A 286 -18.24 -32.91 8.81
CA LYS A 286 -17.88 -33.09 10.21
C LYS A 286 -16.59 -33.88 10.45
N TYR A 287 -16.07 -34.54 9.42
CA TYR A 287 -14.88 -35.39 9.53
C TYR A 287 -13.69 -34.87 8.71
N ARG A 288 -13.65 -33.56 8.42
CA ARG A 288 -12.45 -32.93 7.93
C ARG A 288 -11.46 -32.83 9.09
N ILE A 289 -10.32 -33.47 8.94
CA ILE A 289 -9.26 -33.47 9.95
C ILE A 289 -8.18 -32.49 9.51
N HIS A 290 -7.86 -31.52 10.36
CA HIS A 290 -6.67 -30.73 10.23
C HIS A 290 -5.45 -31.58 10.60
N VAL A 291 -4.52 -31.70 9.67
CA VAL A 291 -3.26 -32.45 9.90
C VAL A 291 -2.21 -31.55 10.53
N GLY A 292 -2.36 -30.24 10.41
CA GLY A 292 -1.41 -29.26 10.89
C GLY A 292 -0.21 -29.06 9.96
N GLY A 293 0.71 -28.21 10.40
CA GLY A 293 1.94 -27.90 9.66
C GLY A 293 1.80 -26.83 8.58
N CYS A 294 0.59 -26.34 8.30
CA CYS A 294 0.36 -25.21 7.39
C CYS A 294 -0.02 -23.96 8.16
N VAL A 295 0.51 -22.82 7.72
CA VAL A 295 0.16 -21.48 8.21
C VAL A 295 -0.04 -20.58 7.01
N ASP A 296 -1.24 -20.03 6.87
CA ASP A 296 -1.57 -19.04 5.84
C ASP A 296 -1.57 -17.65 6.45
N ILE A 297 -0.81 -16.75 5.85
CA ILE A 297 -0.66 -15.37 6.31
C ILE A 297 -1.29 -14.47 5.26
N TYR A 298 -2.49 -13.99 5.55
CA TYR A 298 -3.15 -13.00 4.71
C TYR A 298 -2.58 -11.63 5.02
N ALA A 299 -2.03 -10.97 4.02
CA ALA A 299 -1.47 -9.63 4.13
C ALA A 299 -2.19 -8.67 3.18
N ASP A 300 -2.57 -7.51 3.70
CA ASP A 300 -3.11 -6.43 2.89
C ASP A 300 -1.97 -5.70 2.22
N THR A 301 -1.80 -5.97 0.96
CA THR A 301 -0.76 -5.39 0.12
C THR A 301 -1.38 -4.63 -1.05
N PRO A 302 -0.76 -3.54 -1.51
CA PRO A 302 -1.26 -2.82 -2.67
C PRO A 302 -1.25 -3.72 -3.90
N PHE A 303 -2.15 -3.44 -4.84
CA PHE A 303 -2.11 -4.12 -6.12
C PHE A 303 -1.52 -3.22 -7.20
N ARG A 304 -0.90 -3.85 -8.18
CA ARG A 304 -0.31 -3.20 -9.34
C ARG A 304 -1.03 -3.62 -10.61
N THR A 305 -1.35 -2.64 -11.45
CA THR A 305 -1.83 -2.86 -12.80
C THR A 305 -0.66 -2.71 -13.78
N THR A 306 -0.38 -3.74 -14.56
CA THR A 306 0.71 -3.73 -15.53
C THR A 306 0.24 -4.22 -16.88
N VAL A 307 0.73 -3.60 -17.95
CA VAL A 307 0.56 -4.13 -19.32
C VAL A 307 1.77 -5.01 -19.62
N VAL A 308 1.52 -6.28 -19.88
CA VAL A 308 2.56 -7.28 -20.14
C VAL A 308 2.33 -7.89 -21.52
N GLN A 309 3.39 -7.98 -22.31
CA GLN A 309 3.36 -8.80 -23.54
C GLN A 309 3.70 -10.24 -23.20
N LEU A 310 2.83 -11.13 -23.58
CA LEU A 310 2.96 -12.56 -23.35
C LEU A 310 2.98 -13.29 -24.68
N THR A 311 3.92 -14.22 -24.81
CA THR A 311 4.04 -15.09 -25.96
C THR A 311 3.59 -16.49 -25.58
N THR A 312 2.64 -17.03 -26.35
CA THR A 312 2.17 -18.40 -26.17
C THR A 312 3.26 -19.42 -26.55
N ASP A 313 3.23 -20.56 -25.90
CA ASP A 313 4.08 -21.70 -26.25
C ASP A 313 3.61 -22.38 -27.54
N SER A 314 4.24 -23.51 -27.92
CA SER A 314 3.88 -24.32 -29.06
C SER A 314 2.46 -24.93 -29.00
N LYS A 315 1.82 -24.89 -27.83
CA LYS A 315 0.44 -25.37 -27.59
C LYS A 315 -0.57 -24.24 -27.48
N GLY A 316 -0.14 -22.99 -27.60
CA GLY A 316 -0.99 -21.83 -27.40
C GLY A 316 -1.25 -21.45 -25.94
N VAL A 317 -0.36 -21.85 -25.03
CA VAL A 317 -0.49 -21.64 -23.59
C VAL A 317 0.52 -20.62 -23.11
N VAL A 318 0.11 -19.78 -22.14
CA VAL A 318 0.96 -18.86 -21.39
C VAL A 318 0.86 -19.19 -19.91
N GLU A 319 1.97 -19.18 -19.21
CA GLU A 319 2.02 -19.33 -17.74
C GLU A 319 2.55 -18.04 -17.10
N LEU A 320 1.88 -17.59 -16.06
CA LEU A 320 2.24 -16.44 -15.24
C LEU A 320 2.33 -16.87 -13.78
N THR A 321 3.30 -16.31 -13.06
CA THR A 321 3.48 -16.55 -11.63
C THR A 321 3.17 -15.30 -10.81
N GLY A 322 2.68 -15.52 -9.60
CA GLY A 322 2.42 -14.47 -8.63
C GLY A 322 0.94 -14.30 -8.28
N PRO A 323 0.64 -13.42 -7.32
CA PRO A 323 -0.70 -13.24 -6.77
C PRO A 323 -1.60 -12.41 -7.70
N ILE A 324 -1.95 -12.99 -8.84
CA ILE A 324 -2.77 -12.35 -9.89
C ILE A 324 -4.24 -12.58 -9.55
N PHE A 325 -5.02 -11.49 -9.50
CA PHE A 325 -6.46 -11.59 -9.26
C PHE A 325 -7.32 -11.19 -10.48
N ASP A 326 -6.71 -10.54 -11.47
CA ASP A 326 -7.41 -10.17 -12.70
C ASP A 326 -6.45 -10.14 -13.89
N ILE A 327 -6.89 -10.59 -15.03
CA ILE A 327 -6.16 -10.55 -16.29
C ILE A 327 -7.13 -10.43 -17.47
N TYR A 328 -6.86 -9.47 -18.35
CA TYR A 328 -7.66 -9.27 -19.56
C TYR A 328 -6.80 -8.75 -20.70
N ARG A 329 -7.31 -8.88 -21.94
CA ARG A 329 -6.63 -8.35 -23.12
C ARG A 329 -6.57 -6.83 -23.07
N SER A 330 -5.41 -6.30 -23.42
CA SER A 330 -5.20 -4.86 -23.49
C SER A 330 -5.46 -4.35 -24.92
N GLU A 331 -6.21 -3.26 -25.01
CA GLU A 331 -6.25 -2.42 -26.22
C GLU A 331 -5.01 -1.52 -26.33
N ILE A 332 -4.26 -1.37 -25.22
CA ILE A 332 -3.04 -0.60 -25.16
C ILE A 332 -1.91 -1.50 -25.64
N SER A 333 -1.51 -1.35 -26.90
CA SER A 333 -0.29 -1.97 -27.39
C SER A 333 0.90 -1.20 -26.84
N GLY A 334 1.86 -1.88 -26.25
CA GLY A 334 3.11 -1.26 -25.77
C GLY A 334 4.06 -0.83 -26.91
N GLY A 335 3.53 -0.34 -28.03
CA GLY A 335 4.31 0.08 -29.19
C GLY A 335 4.82 -1.05 -30.08
N VAL A 336 4.55 -2.31 -29.72
CA VAL A 336 4.88 -3.48 -30.53
C VAL A 336 3.59 -4.00 -31.14
N LYS A 337 3.63 -4.33 -32.41
CA LYS A 337 2.48 -4.90 -33.14
C LYS A 337 2.08 -6.21 -32.46
N ASP A 338 0.85 -6.26 -31.91
CA ASP A 338 0.30 -7.50 -31.39
C ASP A 338 0.14 -8.50 -32.55
N ASP A 339 0.78 -9.66 -32.41
CA ASP A 339 0.58 -10.74 -33.37
C ASP A 339 -0.80 -11.38 -33.13
N ASP A 340 -1.74 -11.02 -33.96
CA ASP A 340 -2.95 -11.76 -34.41
C ASP A 340 -3.72 -12.66 -33.42
N ILE A 341 -3.72 -12.38 -32.11
CA ILE A 341 -4.76 -12.93 -31.24
C ILE A 341 -5.86 -11.87 -31.13
N PRO A 342 -7.06 -12.08 -31.68
CA PRO A 342 -8.13 -11.08 -31.62
C PRO A 342 -8.50 -10.67 -30.20
N LEU A 343 -8.85 -9.40 -29.99
CA LEU A 343 -9.28 -8.86 -28.69
C LEU A 343 -10.53 -9.54 -28.14
N ASP A 344 -11.42 -10.00 -29.04
CA ASP A 344 -12.65 -10.72 -28.74
C ASP A 344 -12.44 -12.22 -28.50
N LYS A 345 -11.20 -12.73 -28.66
CA LYS A 345 -10.92 -14.14 -28.45
C LYS A 345 -10.94 -14.47 -26.97
N GLU A 346 -11.92 -15.26 -26.61
CA GLU A 346 -11.99 -15.86 -25.28
C GLU A 346 -10.88 -16.90 -25.12
N ALA A 347 -10.09 -16.76 -24.06
CA ALA A 347 -9.13 -17.78 -23.64
C ALA A 347 -9.62 -18.44 -22.37
N ALA A 348 -9.43 -19.75 -22.27
CA ALA A 348 -9.64 -20.45 -21.04
C ALA A 348 -8.48 -20.15 -20.09
N ILE A 349 -8.75 -19.46 -18.97
CA ILE A 349 -7.77 -19.32 -17.89
C ILE A 349 -7.98 -20.49 -16.96
N SER A 350 -6.98 -21.33 -16.84
CA SER A 350 -7.02 -22.42 -15.89
C SER A 350 -6.01 -22.17 -14.78
N TYR A 351 -6.52 -22.19 -13.56
CA TYR A 351 -5.72 -22.73 -12.46
C TYR A 351 -5.65 -24.25 -12.61
N PRO A 352 -4.68 -24.95 -12.02
CA PRO A 352 -4.79 -26.40 -11.95
C PRO A 352 -6.17 -26.76 -11.39
N ASN A 353 -7.08 -27.27 -12.25
CA ASN A 353 -8.46 -27.70 -12.01
C ASN A 353 -9.62 -26.69 -12.08
N THR A 354 -9.42 -25.44 -12.48
CA THR A 354 -10.57 -24.52 -12.65
C THR A 354 -10.42 -23.69 -13.92
N THR A 355 -11.44 -23.70 -14.79
CA THR A 355 -11.45 -22.91 -16.02
C THR A 355 -12.24 -21.62 -15.80
N VAL A 356 -11.63 -20.47 -16.04
CA VAL A 356 -12.24 -19.14 -15.96
C VAL A 356 -12.10 -18.40 -17.27
N TYR A 357 -13.13 -17.69 -17.70
CA TYR A 357 -13.17 -16.99 -18.99
C TYR A 357 -12.69 -15.53 -18.86
N THR A 358 -12.03 -15.00 -19.90
CA THR A 358 -11.24 -13.76 -19.93
C THR A 358 -12.01 -12.46 -20.04
N ASN A 359 -13.28 -12.35 -19.74
CA ASN A 359 -13.99 -11.09 -19.85
C ASN A 359 -14.06 -10.39 -18.49
N HIS A 360 -13.03 -9.62 -18.10
CA HIS A 360 -13.01 -8.78 -16.89
C HIS A 360 -13.56 -9.47 -15.63
N LYS A 361 -13.32 -10.76 -15.50
CA LYS A 361 -13.72 -11.51 -14.32
C LYS A 361 -12.48 -11.78 -13.50
N PRO A 362 -12.42 -11.30 -12.25
CA PRO A 362 -11.34 -11.63 -11.34
C PRO A 362 -11.17 -13.15 -11.24
N LEU A 363 -9.94 -13.56 -11.07
CA LEU A 363 -9.59 -14.97 -10.96
C LEU A 363 -10.04 -15.51 -9.60
N VAL A 364 -10.68 -16.66 -9.59
CA VAL A 364 -11.05 -17.35 -8.34
C VAL A 364 -9.77 -17.91 -7.71
N PRO A 365 -9.45 -17.57 -6.45
CA PRO A 365 -8.25 -18.09 -5.79
C PRO A 365 -8.38 -19.60 -5.58
N GLN A 366 -7.29 -20.30 -5.88
CA GLN A 366 -7.20 -21.72 -5.56
C GLN A 366 -7.13 -21.96 -4.06
N LYS A 367 -7.67 -23.09 -3.63
CA LYS A 367 -7.62 -23.56 -2.25
C LYS A 367 -6.19 -23.58 -1.70
N ASP A 368 -5.25 -24.10 -2.47
CA ASP A 368 -3.90 -24.37 -1.99
C ASP A 368 -2.92 -23.20 -2.21
N LEU A 369 -2.95 -22.56 -3.38
CA LEU A 369 -1.97 -21.55 -3.78
C LEU A 369 -2.57 -20.22 -4.26
N GLY A 370 -3.90 -20.08 -4.26
CA GLY A 370 -4.57 -18.91 -4.84
C GLY A 370 -4.21 -17.60 -4.13
N LEU A 371 -3.97 -16.55 -4.90
CA LEU A 371 -3.56 -15.22 -4.44
C LEU A 371 -2.29 -15.22 -3.57
N SER A 372 -1.43 -16.21 -3.72
CA SER A 372 -0.13 -16.28 -3.07
C SER A 372 1.01 -15.95 -4.03
N ALA A 373 2.18 -15.68 -3.47
CA ALA A 373 3.42 -15.50 -4.25
C ALA A 373 3.76 -16.72 -5.12
N LYS A 374 3.30 -17.91 -4.73
CA LYS A 374 3.53 -19.19 -5.44
C LYS A 374 2.42 -19.56 -6.43
N GLN A 375 1.42 -18.71 -6.60
CA GLN A 375 0.33 -18.96 -7.54
C GLN A 375 0.85 -19.04 -8.99
N ILE A 376 0.33 -20.00 -9.74
CA ILE A 376 0.57 -20.15 -11.19
C ILE A 376 -0.76 -19.99 -11.90
N VAL A 377 -0.82 -19.03 -12.81
CA VAL A 377 -1.99 -18.79 -13.67
C VAL A 377 -1.64 -19.27 -15.07
N ARG A 378 -2.45 -20.14 -15.61
CA ARG A 378 -2.29 -20.69 -16.95
C ARG A 378 -3.40 -20.18 -17.86
N ILE A 379 -3.02 -19.56 -18.97
CA ILE A 379 -3.94 -19.05 -19.99
C ILE A 379 -3.80 -19.90 -21.23
N ASP A 380 -4.87 -20.55 -21.65
CA ASP A 380 -4.92 -21.44 -22.80
C ASP A 380 -5.78 -20.84 -23.91
N PHE A 381 -5.15 -20.41 -24.99
CA PHE A 381 -5.81 -19.92 -26.20
C PHE A 381 -6.13 -21.04 -27.20
N GLY A 382 -5.66 -22.25 -26.94
CA GLY A 382 -5.80 -23.39 -27.79
C GLY A 382 -4.77 -23.47 -28.94
N LEU A 383 -4.75 -24.60 -29.58
CA LEU A 383 -3.76 -24.96 -30.62
C LEU A 383 -3.77 -24.05 -31.86
N LEU A 384 -4.72 -23.15 -32.00
CA LEU A 384 -4.80 -22.20 -33.11
C LEU A 384 -3.85 -21.01 -32.99
N TYR A 385 -3.29 -20.80 -31.80
CA TYR A 385 -2.45 -19.62 -31.49
C TYR A 385 -1.07 -20.01 -30.93
N PRO A 386 -0.30 -20.89 -31.55
CA PRO A 386 1.04 -21.25 -31.08
C PRO A 386 2.03 -20.14 -31.40
N ASN A 387 2.94 -19.83 -30.46
CA ASN A 387 3.99 -18.82 -30.60
C ASN A 387 3.46 -17.43 -31.01
N LYS A 388 2.29 -17.06 -30.52
CA LYS A 388 1.66 -15.77 -30.77
C LYS A 388 1.84 -14.84 -29.57
N THR A 389 2.11 -13.56 -29.85
CA THR A 389 2.29 -12.54 -28.83
C THR A 389 1.06 -11.67 -28.70
N ALA A 390 0.69 -11.37 -27.49
CA ALA A 390 -0.45 -10.51 -27.19
C ALA A 390 -0.21 -9.69 -25.93
N SER A 391 -0.81 -8.49 -25.88
CA SER A 391 -0.74 -7.62 -24.72
C SER A 391 -1.91 -7.88 -23.78
N PHE A 392 -1.59 -7.96 -22.49
CA PHE A 392 -2.55 -8.18 -21.42
C PHE A 392 -2.39 -7.13 -20.35
N VAL A 393 -3.48 -6.68 -19.79
CA VAL A 393 -3.50 -6.00 -18.51
C VAL A 393 -3.55 -7.05 -17.42
N VAL A 394 -2.59 -7.02 -16.53
CA VAL A 394 -2.48 -7.93 -15.39
C VAL A 394 -2.57 -7.11 -14.12
N ARG A 395 -3.52 -7.46 -13.26
CA ARG A 395 -3.65 -6.88 -11.91
C ARG A 395 -3.17 -7.91 -10.90
N LYS A 396 -2.04 -7.61 -10.25
CA LYS A 396 -1.48 -8.49 -9.22
C LYS A 396 -1.16 -7.71 -7.95
N PHE A 397 -1.21 -8.38 -6.81
CA PHE A 397 -0.75 -7.82 -5.55
C PHE A 397 0.78 -7.73 -5.54
N THR A 398 1.31 -6.66 -4.97
CA THR A 398 2.77 -6.42 -4.90
C THR A 398 3.28 -6.63 -3.49
N GLY A 399 4.55 -6.99 -3.36
CA GLY A 399 5.22 -7.17 -2.06
C GLY A 399 4.95 -8.51 -1.37
N LEU A 400 3.99 -9.33 -1.85
CA LEU A 400 3.76 -10.66 -1.28
C LEU A 400 4.94 -11.60 -1.52
N GLU A 401 5.63 -11.46 -2.65
CA GLU A 401 6.84 -12.22 -2.97
C GLU A 401 7.98 -11.91 -2.00
N ASP A 402 8.10 -10.63 -1.60
CA ASP A 402 9.10 -10.19 -0.62
C ASP A 402 8.79 -10.73 0.78
N ILE A 403 7.51 -10.69 1.19
CA ILE A 403 7.08 -11.28 2.45
C ILE A 403 7.32 -12.79 2.43
N GLN A 404 6.99 -13.49 1.34
CA GLN A 404 7.23 -14.92 1.21
C GLN A 404 8.72 -15.25 1.30
N SER A 405 9.56 -14.49 0.61
CA SER A 405 11.02 -14.66 0.66
C SER A 405 11.56 -14.43 2.07
N PHE A 406 11.04 -13.44 2.78
CA PHE A 406 11.39 -13.19 4.19
C PHE A 406 11.00 -14.34 5.11
N LEU A 407 9.82 -14.95 4.93
CA LEU A 407 9.37 -16.11 5.71
C LEU A 407 10.19 -17.36 5.42
N GLU A 408 10.68 -17.52 4.19
CA GLU A 408 11.51 -18.66 3.75
C GLU A 408 12.99 -18.53 4.11
N ASP A 409 13.43 -17.32 4.51
CA ASP A 409 14.80 -17.08 4.93
C ASP A 409 15.16 -18.01 6.09
N GLN A 410 16.36 -18.54 6.07
CA GLN A 410 16.88 -19.49 7.06
C GLN A 410 16.79 -18.96 8.50
N GLN A 411 16.87 -17.64 8.70
CA GLN A 411 16.77 -16.99 10.01
C GLN A 411 15.33 -16.88 10.53
N ASN A 412 14.36 -16.83 9.62
CA ASN A 412 12.95 -16.60 9.95
C ASN A 412 12.09 -17.87 9.82
N ARG A 413 12.58 -18.85 9.09
CA ARG A 413 11.84 -20.06 8.76
C ARG A 413 11.51 -20.89 10.00
N VAL A 414 10.23 -21.18 10.18
CA VAL A 414 9.75 -22.11 11.22
C VAL A 414 9.87 -23.55 10.71
N VAL A 415 10.67 -24.36 11.41
CA VAL A 415 11.06 -25.70 10.96
C VAL A 415 9.86 -26.66 10.80
N CYS A 416 8.79 -26.45 11.58
CA CYS A 416 7.62 -27.34 11.60
C CYS A 416 6.41 -26.78 10.84
N ALA A 417 6.54 -25.65 10.14
CA ALA A 417 5.42 -25.00 9.47
C ALA A 417 5.74 -24.67 8.01
N ASP A 418 4.79 -24.97 7.13
CA ASP A 418 4.76 -24.46 5.76
C ASP A 418 4.00 -23.13 5.76
N GLN A 419 4.74 -22.02 5.83
CA GLN A 419 4.20 -20.68 5.86
C GLN A 419 3.97 -20.18 4.42
N LEU A 420 2.74 -19.76 4.13
CA LEU A 420 2.36 -19.23 2.83
C LEU A 420 1.74 -17.84 2.99
N CYS A 421 2.35 -16.84 2.37
CA CYS A 421 1.80 -15.50 2.30
C CYS A 421 0.77 -15.39 1.18
N ARG A 422 -0.41 -14.86 1.50
CA ARG A 422 -1.54 -14.66 0.57
C ARG A 422 -2.03 -13.22 0.63
N ALA A 423 -2.59 -12.73 -0.48
CA ALA A 423 -3.41 -11.53 -0.45
C ALA A 423 -4.80 -11.84 0.12
N PHE A 424 -5.47 -10.82 0.66
CA PHE A 424 -6.89 -10.92 0.95
C PHE A 424 -7.69 -11.13 -0.34
N GLU A 425 -8.74 -11.92 -0.25
CA GLU A 425 -9.65 -12.16 -1.38
C GLU A 425 -10.41 -10.87 -1.72
N PRO A 426 -10.33 -10.35 -2.95
CA PRO A 426 -10.95 -9.09 -3.29
C PRO A 426 -12.47 -9.21 -3.40
N ILE A 427 -13.18 -8.27 -2.79
CA ILE A 427 -14.58 -7.97 -3.07
C ILE A 427 -14.59 -6.74 -3.96
N LEU A 428 -14.87 -6.91 -5.23
CA LEU A 428 -14.92 -5.83 -6.19
C LEU A 428 -16.27 -5.14 -6.16
N ILE A 429 -16.28 -3.85 -5.84
CA ILE A 429 -17.50 -3.05 -5.74
C ILE A 429 -17.64 -2.21 -7.00
N ASN A 430 -18.75 -2.39 -7.71
CA ASN A 430 -19.16 -1.54 -8.81
C ASN A 430 -20.30 -0.63 -8.37
N ILE A 431 -20.14 0.66 -8.62
CA ILE A 431 -21.10 1.69 -8.25
C ILE A 431 -21.62 2.37 -9.52
N GLU A 432 -22.92 2.31 -9.72
CA GLU A 432 -23.63 3.05 -10.78
C GLU A 432 -24.52 4.10 -10.11
N ALA A 433 -24.23 5.37 -10.35
CA ALA A 433 -24.97 6.50 -9.80
C ALA A 433 -25.49 7.40 -10.93
N THR A 434 -26.63 8.04 -10.71
CA THR A 434 -27.18 9.06 -11.60
C THR A 434 -27.11 10.41 -10.91
N GLY A 435 -26.47 11.36 -11.51
CA GLY A 435 -26.36 12.71 -10.96
C GLY A 435 -27.51 13.60 -11.38
N TYR A 436 -27.58 14.80 -10.83
CA TYR A 436 -28.54 15.85 -11.20
C TYR A 436 -27.99 16.82 -12.24
N GLU A 437 -26.68 16.82 -12.46
CA GLU A 437 -26.04 17.71 -13.42
C GLU A 437 -26.00 17.12 -14.83
N GLN A 438 -25.90 17.99 -15.82
CA GLN A 438 -25.88 17.58 -17.23
C GLN A 438 -24.50 17.08 -17.70
N SER A 439 -23.46 17.37 -16.95
CA SER A 439 -22.10 16.91 -17.22
C SER A 439 -21.28 16.96 -15.94
N TYR A 440 -20.33 16.02 -15.82
CA TYR A 440 -19.35 15.95 -14.73
C TYR A 440 -17.94 16.03 -15.33
N THR A 441 -17.06 16.74 -14.64
CA THR A 441 -15.65 16.79 -15.02
C THR A 441 -14.92 15.51 -14.57
N ALA A 442 -13.81 15.22 -15.21
CA ALA A 442 -12.96 14.09 -14.81
C ALA A 442 -12.46 14.24 -13.36
N ASP A 443 -12.17 15.49 -12.95
CA ASP A 443 -11.68 15.79 -11.60
C ASP A 443 -12.74 15.50 -10.53
N GLU A 444 -14.00 15.87 -10.76
CA GLU A 444 -15.10 15.57 -9.83
C GLU A 444 -15.32 14.07 -9.66
N ILE A 445 -15.27 13.32 -10.77
CA ILE A 445 -15.34 11.85 -10.73
C ILE A 445 -14.16 11.25 -9.98
N SER A 446 -12.97 11.81 -10.18
CA SER A 446 -11.75 11.39 -9.50
C SER A 446 -11.82 11.61 -7.99
N LEU A 447 -12.29 12.78 -7.55
CA LEU A 447 -12.48 13.07 -6.12
C LEU A 447 -13.49 12.12 -5.48
N ALA A 448 -14.60 11.82 -6.18
CA ALA A 448 -15.56 10.84 -5.69
C ALA A 448 -14.98 9.43 -5.61
N ARG A 449 -14.19 9.03 -6.60
CA ARG A 449 -13.49 7.75 -6.61
C ARG A 449 -12.54 7.65 -5.42
N LYS A 450 -11.72 8.68 -5.19
CA LYS A 450 -10.82 8.75 -4.04
C LYS A 450 -11.57 8.63 -2.72
N ALA A 451 -12.64 9.38 -2.52
CA ALA A 451 -13.41 9.33 -1.29
C ALA A 451 -13.96 7.91 -0.99
N VAL A 452 -14.37 7.19 -2.03
CA VAL A 452 -14.81 5.79 -1.91
C VAL A 452 -13.63 4.85 -1.64
N ASP A 453 -12.52 5.02 -2.33
CA ASP A 453 -11.30 4.22 -2.12
C ASP A 453 -10.77 4.41 -0.68
N ASP A 454 -10.73 5.65 -0.19
CA ASP A 454 -10.32 5.96 1.19
C ASP A 454 -11.25 5.30 2.22
N TYR A 455 -12.55 5.30 1.97
CA TYR A 455 -13.52 4.61 2.83
C TYR A 455 -13.28 3.09 2.85
N PHE A 456 -13.02 2.46 1.71
CA PHE A 456 -12.69 1.04 1.65
C PHE A 456 -11.36 0.74 2.32
N ASN A 457 -10.36 1.61 2.15
CA ASN A 457 -9.06 1.49 2.80
C ASN A 457 -9.11 1.62 4.32
N GLN A 458 -10.08 2.38 4.86
CA GLN A 458 -10.31 2.52 6.29
C GLN A 458 -11.21 1.42 6.86
N THR A 459 -11.96 0.72 6.00
CA THR A 459 -12.83 -0.37 6.44
C THR A 459 -11.98 -1.58 6.81
N PRO A 460 -12.03 -2.05 8.08
CA PRO A 460 -11.22 -3.18 8.52
C PRO A 460 -11.70 -4.50 7.87
N VAL A 461 -10.90 -5.52 7.97
CA VAL A 461 -11.30 -6.90 7.67
C VAL A 461 -12.46 -7.30 8.59
N ASN A 462 -13.44 -8.06 8.12
CA ASN A 462 -14.75 -8.24 8.73
C ASN A 462 -15.60 -6.97 8.84
N GLY A 463 -15.20 -5.92 8.16
CA GLY A 463 -15.91 -4.66 8.15
C GLY A 463 -17.20 -4.71 7.33
N THR A 464 -18.04 -3.71 7.55
CA THR A 464 -19.31 -3.56 6.83
C THR A 464 -19.31 -2.23 6.10
N ILE A 465 -19.61 -2.26 4.81
CA ILE A 465 -19.88 -1.07 4.02
C ILE A 465 -21.38 -0.80 3.95
N TYR A 466 -21.76 0.47 3.94
CA TYR A 466 -23.15 0.90 3.87
C TYR A 466 -23.38 1.70 2.58
N VAL A 467 -24.45 1.36 1.84
CA VAL A 467 -24.81 2.08 0.61
C VAL A 467 -25.12 3.55 0.88
N SER A 468 -25.73 3.86 2.04
CA SER A 468 -25.99 5.22 2.47
C SER A 468 -24.72 6.04 2.67
N GLU A 469 -23.66 5.42 3.18
CA GLU A 469 -22.38 6.08 3.39
C GLU A 469 -21.66 6.31 2.04
N LEU A 470 -21.68 5.34 1.14
CA LEU A 470 -21.18 5.51 -0.22
C LEU A 470 -21.90 6.64 -0.95
N HIS A 471 -23.23 6.73 -0.81
CA HIS A 471 -24.02 7.81 -1.39
C HIS A 471 -23.63 9.17 -0.81
N ARG A 472 -23.41 9.26 0.51
CA ARG A 472 -22.97 10.49 1.18
C ARG A 472 -21.59 10.93 0.67
N LEU A 473 -20.62 10.01 0.65
CA LEU A 473 -19.24 10.29 0.21
C LEU A 473 -19.19 10.79 -1.23
N ILE A 474 -19.90 10.12 -2.14
CA ILE A 474 -19.96 10.51 -3.55
C ILE A 474 -20.60 11.90 -3.70
N SER A 475 -21.65 12.19 -2.93
CA SER A 475 -22.33 13.50 -2.97
C SER A 475 -21.47 14.63 -2.40
N GLU A 476 -20.71 14.37 -1.33
CA GLU A 476 -19.84 15.36 -0.67
C GLU A 476 -18.54 15.63 -1.46
N ALA A 477 -18.08 14.68 -2.27
CA ALA A 477 -16.84 14.79 -3.04
C ALA A 477 -16.91 15.74 -4.26
N GLY A 478 -17.91 16.61 -4.33
CA GLY A 478 -18.02 17.63 -5.37
C GLY A 478 -18.97 17.30 -6.53
N LEU A 479 -19.57 16.10 -6.54
CA LEU A 479 -20.54 15.69 -7.57
C LEU A 479 -21.95 16.26 -7.34
N GLY A 480 -22.13 17.08 -6.32
CA GLY A 480 -23.43 17.54 -5.92
C GLY A 480 -24.32 16.38 -5.44
N ASN A 481 -25.63 16.59 -5.41
CA ASN A 481 -26.54 15.53 -5.01
C ASN A 481 -26.64 14.46 -6.11
N VAL A 482 -26.46 13.21 -5.74
CA VAL A 482 -26.67 12.04 -6.58
C VAL A 482 -28.06 11.48 -6.32
N LYS A 483 -28.73 11.01 -7.37
CA LYS A 483 -30.08 10.45 -7.25
C LYS A 483 -30.09 9.12 -6.52
N ALA A 484 -31.03 8.97 -5.60
CA ALA A 484 -31.31 7.67 -5.01
C ALA A 484 -32.42 6.94 -5.82
N PRO A 485 -32.39 5.60 -5.91
CA PRO A 485 -31.40 4.70 -5.37
C PRO A 485 -30.14 4.61 -6.26
N MET A 486 -28.98 4.55 -5.62
CA MET A 486 -27.73 4.20 -6.27
C MET A 486 -27.63 2.67 -6.38
N LYS A 487 -27.16 2.17 -7.52
CA LYS A 487 -26.97 0.73 -7.71
C LYS A 487 -25.54 0.36 -7.33
N VAL A 488 -25.41 -0.46 -6.30
CA VAL A 488 -24.15 -1.00 -5.84
C VAL A 488 -24.16 -2.51 -6.08
N THR A 489 -23.14 -3.02 -6.74
CA THR A 489 -22.96 -4.45 -6.95
C THR A 489 -21.63 -4.89 -6.37
N ALA A 490 -21.65 -5.97 -5.62
CA ALA A 490 -20.47 -6.60 -5.06
C ALA A 490 -20.17 -7.90 -5.82
N LEU A 491 -18.95 -8.03 -6.27
CA LEU A 491 -18.43 -9.22 -6.90
C LEU A 491 -17.40 -9.82 -5.96
N ALA A 492 -17.85 -10.75 -5.13
CA ALA A 492 -16.97 -11.45 -4.19
C ALA A 492 -16.30 -12.63 -4.85
N VAL A 493 -15.01 -12.75 -4.64
CA VAL A 493 -14.25 -13.94 -5.02
C VAL A 493 -14.41 -14.93 -3.88
N ALA A 494 -15.24 -15.96 -4.09
CA ALA A 494 -15.45 -16.99 -3.10
C ALA A 494 -14.44 -18.13 -3.26
N LYS A 495 -14.09 -18.75 -2.14
CA LYS A 495 -13.23 -19.95 -2.10
C LYS A 495 -13.86 -21.07 -2.94
N ASP A 496 -13.20 -21.48 -4.00
CA ASP A 496 -13.60 -22.59 -4.91
C ASP A 496 -14.97 -22.44 -5.61
N LEU A 497 -15.63 -21.29 -5.51
CA LEU A 497 -16.95 -21.07 -6.09
C LEU A 497 -16.90 -20.04 -7.23
N VAL A 498 -17.79 -20.25 -8.20
CA VAL A 498 -18.08 -19.25 -9.24
C VAL A 498 -18.52 -17.96 -8.57
N MET A 499 -17.90 -16.86 -8.99
CA MET A 499 -18.20 -15.53 -8.48
C MET A 499 -19.69 -15.21 -8.66
N ASP A 500 -20.35 -14.91 -7.56
CA ASP A 500 -21.74 -14.47 -7.58
C ASP A 500 -21.80 -12.94 -7.44
N THR A 501 -22.46 -12.30 -8.40
CA THR A 501 -22.66 -10.86 -8.36
C THR A 501 -23.87 -10.56 -7.52
N GLN A 502 -23.67 -9.96 -6.35
CA GLN A 502 -24.75 -9.57 -5.43
C GLN A 502 -25.09 -8.10 -5.58
N ILE A 503 -26.38 -7.78 -5.62
CA ILE A 503 -26.85 -6.40 -5.51
C ILE A 503 -26.90 -6.02 -4.04
N VAL A 504 -26.13 -5.00 -3.67
CA VAL A 504 -26.10 -4.47 -2.31
C VAL A 504 -27.16 -3.39 -2.15
N THR A 505 -28.20 -3.67 -1.39
CA THR A 505 -29.34 -2.76 -1.20
C THR A 505 -29.17 -1.84 0.00
N ASP A 506 -28.50 -2.29 1.06
CA ASP A 506 -28.33 -1.53 2.31
C ASP A 506 -26.87 -1.63 2.81
N LYS A 507 -26.42 -2.83 3.08
CA LYS A 507 -25.07 -3.08 3.61
C LYS A 507 -24.47 -4.37 3.06
N TYR A 508 -23.15 -4.45 3.08
CA TYR A 508 -22.40 -5.66 2.76
C TYR A 508 -21.27 -5.84 3.77
N THR A 509 -21.12 -7.04 4.31
CA THR A 509 -20.07 -7.37 5.29
C THR A 509 -19.07 -8.33 4.67
N SER A 510 -17.78 -8.00 4.74
CA SER A 510 -16.71 -8.88 4.27
C SER A 510 -16.46 -10.04 5.25
N ALA A 511 -15.99 -11.18 4.72
CA ALA A 511 -15.47 -12.24 5.55
C ALA A 511 -14.07 -11.89 6.11
N SER A 512 -13.57 -12.71 7.03
CA SER A 512 -12.29 -12.52 7.70
C SER A 512 -11.06 -12.61 6.79
N THR A 513 -11.21 -13.17 5.60
CA THR A 513 -10.17 -13.30 4.57
C THR A 513 -10.42 -12.41 3.35
N GLN A 514 -11.40 -11.52 3.43
CA GLN A 514 -11.86 -10.71 2.31
C GLN A 514 -11.67 -9.22 2.57
N ARG A 515 -11.47 -8.45 1.49
CA ARG A 515 -11.32 -7.00 1.53
C ARG A 515 -12.03 -6.32 0.36
N PHE A 516 -12.53 -5.10 0.60
CA PHE A 516 -13.22 -4.29 -0.41
C PHE A 516 -12.23 -3.56 -1.31
N TYR A 517 -12.53 -3.53 -2.61
CA TYR A 517 -11.83 -2.72 -3.61
C TYR A 517 -12.85 -2.10 -4.56
N LEU A 518 -12.63 -0.83 -4.93
CA LEU A 518 -13.44 -0.18 -5.95
C LEU A 518 -12.97 -0.66 -7.34
N ASP A 519 -13.84 -1.35 -8.06
CA ASP A 519 -13.56 -1.76 -9.43
C ASP A 519 -13.99 -0.65 -10.41
N LYS A 520 -15.26 -0.26 -10.35
CA LYS A 520 -15.80 0.74 -11.26
C LYS A 520 -16.75 1.71 -10.55
N LEU A 521 -16.53 3.00 -10.78
CA LEU A 521 -17.47 4.06 -10.46
C LEU A 521 -18.00 4.68 -11.76
N THR A 522 -19.28 4.53 -12.01
CA THR A 522 -19.95 5.09 -13.18
C THR A 522 -20.98 6.12 -12.72
N ILE A 523 -20.82 7.36 -13.18
CA ILE A 523 -21.74 8.45 -12.89
C ILE A 523 -22.37 8.89 -14.20
N THR A 524 -23.68 8.67 -14.30
CA THR A 524 -24.45 9.03 -15.49
C THR A 524 -25.07 10.40 -15.26
N PRO A 525 -24.79 11.40 -16.10
CA PRO A 525 -25.46 12.70 -16.01
C PRO A 525 -26.96 12.59 -16.30
N GLU A 526 -27.73 13.57 -15.83
CA GLU A 526 -29.17 13.62 -16.13
C GLU A 526 -29.41 13.77 -17.64
N PRO A 527 -30.19 12.86 -18.26
CA PRO A 527 -30.53 13.03 -19.66
C PRO A 527 -31.36 14.31 -19.85
N LYS A 528 -31.05 15.05 -20.91
CA LYS A 528 -31.74 16.29 -21.29
C LYS A 528 -33.22 16.04 -21.61
#